data_5285c172877bba03533d02d09c307c90
#
_entry.id   5285c172877bba03533d02d09c307c90
#
_cell.length_a   1.000
_cell.length_b   1.000
_cell.length_c   1.000
_cell.angle_alpha   90.00
_cell.angle_beta   90.00
_cell.angle_gamma   90.00
#
_symmetry.space_group_name_H-M   'P 1'
#
loop_
_entity.id
_entity.type
_entity.pdbx_description
1 polymer ?
#
loop_
_entity_poly.entity_id
_entity_poly.type
_entity_poly.pdbx_seq_one_letter_code
_entity_poly.pdbx_strand_id
1 'polypeptide(L)'
;GPRSGWRAEHVLHYENDQLVAALPAYRKWHSYGEYVFDHAWADACRRAGIAYYPKLLVAVPFSPVGGSRILSATPQGGIELLGELPAYLQREGLSSAHVNFTDPAADALLETQPGWLQRIGCQFHWQNRGYRDFQDFLDALSSRKRKQMRKEREQVAGQGIEFEWLEGAQMSEVLWDFVYACYSNTYEVRGQAPYLTREFFSLLAERMPESIRVVIALQGSRPVAMAFSLIGDDSFYGRYWGCLAEFDRLHFETCFYQGMDYAIAHGLQRFDAGAQGEHKLIRGFEPQITRSWHYLMHPGLKDAVSEFLEQERVGVMAYAEDARSALPYRQAE
;
A
#
# COMPACT_ATOMS: atom_id res chain seq x y z
N GLY A 1 -11.54 1.52 -14.55
CA GLY A 1 -12.73 1.53 -15.42
C GLY A 1 -13.84 2.42 -14.84
N PRO A 2 -14.95 2.68 -15.55
CA PRO A 2 -15.98 3.65 -15.12
C PRO A 2 -16.60 3.36 -13.73
N ARG A 3 -16.65 2.09 -13.33
CA ARG A 3 -17.22 1.67 -12.04
C ARG A 3 -16.29 1.88 -10.83
N SER A 4 -14.99 2.01 -11.05
CA SER A 4 -14.00 2.17 -9.97
C SER A 4 -13.84 3.62 -9.52
N GLY A 5 -14.37 4.59 -10.27
CA GLY A 5 -14.13 6.02 -10.07
C GLY A 5 -12.70 6.48 -10.37
N TRP A 6 -11.89 5.63 -11.00
CA TRP A 6 -10.53 5.95 -11.46
C TRP A 6 -10.53 6.11 -12.98
N ARG A 7 -10.58 7.36 -13.45
CA ARG A 7 -10.46 7.67 -14.87
C ARG A 7 -9.01 8.07 -15.16
N ALA A 8 -8.32 7.27 -15.97
CA ALA A 8 -6.95 7.60 -16.37
C ALA A 8 -6.90 8.98 -17.04
N GLU A 9 -5.98 9.82 -16.57
CA GLU A 9 -5.75 11.18 -17.04
C GLU A 9 -4.27 11.51 -16.78
N HIS A 10 -3.38 10.78 -17.46
CA HIS A 10 -1.94 10.96 -17.33
C HIS A 10 -1.53 12.34 -17.85
N VAL A 11 -0.70 13.04 -17.08
CA VAL A 11 -0.13 14.33 -17.50
C VAL A 11 1.26 14.09 -18.04
N LEU A 12 1.51 14.55 -19.25
CA LEU A 12 2.75 14.30 -19.99
C LEU A 12 3.43 15.62 -20.33
N HIS A 13 4.72 15.69 -20.19
CA HIS A 13 5.55 16.83 -20.56
C HIS A 13 6.50 16.44 -21.68
N TYR A 14 6.49 17.24 -22.74
CA TYR A 14 7.28 17.02 -23.94
C TYR A 14 8.20 18.21 -24.18
N GLU A 15 9.46 17.93 -24.50
CA GLU A 15 10.43 18.88 -25.03
C GLU A 15 10.88 18.43 -26.41
N ASN A 16 10.77 19.31 -27.43
CA ASN A 16 11.15 18.99 -28.80
C ASN A 16 10.57 17.64 -29.30
N ASP A 17 9.29 17.42 -29.07
CA ASP A 17 8.54 16.18 -29.38
C ASP A 17 9.03 14.92 -28.67
N GLN A 18 9.91 15.03 -27.65
CA GLN A 18 10.33 13.93 -26.82
C GLN A 18 9.61 13.97 -25.47
N LEU A 19 9.08 12.84 -25.03
CA LEU A 19 8.51 12.70 -23.69
C LEU A 19 9.63 12.72 -22.65
N VAL A 20 9.67 13.76 -21.82
CA VAL A 20 10.72 13.97 -20.80
C VAL A 20 10.23 13.75 -19.39
N ALA A 21 8.92 13.94 -19.12
CA ALA A 21 8.32 13.63 -17.82
C ALA A 21 6.84 13.23 -17.93
N ALA A 22 6.37 12.46 -16.94
CA ALA A 22 4.99 12.01 -16.87
C ALA A 22 4.51 11.85 -15.42
N LEU A 23 3.22 12.16 -15.18
CA LEU A 23 2.50 11.79 -13.98
C LEU A 23 1.48 10.71 -14.30
N PRO A 24 1.58 9.51 -13.75
CA PRO A 24 0.53 8.48 -13.80
C PRO A 24 -0.68 8.94 -12.99
N ALA A 25 -1.56 9.73 -13.59
CA ALA A 25 -2.61 10.44 -12.90
C ALA A 25 -4.01 9.96 -13.29
N TYR A 26 -4.96 10.25 -12.41
CA TYR A 26 -6.36 9.87 -12.56
C TYR A 26 -7.26 11.02 -12.12
N ARG A 27 -8.32 11.29 -12.90
CA ARG A 27 -9.41 12.16 -12.50
C ARG A 27 -10.35 11.39 -11.57
N LYS A 28 -10.63 11.97 -10.40
CA LYS A 28 -11.42 11.34 -9.33
C LYS A 28 -12.61 12.21 -8.96
N TRP A 29 -13.76 11.54 -8.74
CA TRP A 29 -15.01 12.17 -8.25
C TRP A 29 -15.35 11.75 -6.82
N HIS A 30 -14.51 10.95 -6.19
CA HIS A 30 -14.57 10.50 -4.80
C HIS A 30 -13.18 10.02 -4.36
N SER A 31 -12.96 9.84 -3.05
CA SER A 31 -11.66 9.48 -2.48
C SER A 31 -11.52 7.99 -2.11
N TYR A 32 -12.40 7.12 -2.63
CA TYR A 32 -12.28 5.68 -2.36
C TYR A 32 -11.09 5.05 -3.06
N GLY A 33 -10.40 4.15 -2.34
CA GLY A 33 -9.28 3.36 -2.85
C GLY A 33 -7.94 4.11 -2.92
N GLU A 34 -7.84 5.30 -2.31
CA GLU A 34 -6.64 6.15 -2.33
C GLU A 34 -5.70 5.91 -1.16
N TYR A 35 -6.21 5.40 -0.03
CA TYR A 35 -5.50 5.14 1.23
C TYR A 35 -4.82 6.36 1.87
N VAL A 36 -5.02 7.56 1.32
CA VAL A 36 -4.75 8.85 1.96
C VAL A 36 -6.11 9.49 2.19
N PHE A 37 -6.54 9.55 3.46
CA PHE A 37 -7.92 9.86 3.81
C PHE A 37 -8.13 11.36 3.90
N ASP A 38 -8.76 11.93 2.87
CA ASP A 38 -9.12 13.35 2.77
C ASP A 38 -10.63 13.63 2.89
N HIS A 39 -11.38 12.68 3.43
CA HIS A 39 -12.84 12.79 3.59
C HIS A 39 -13.25 14.01 4.42
N ALA A 40 -12.48 14.35 5.45
CA ALA A 40 -12.72 15.55 6.28
C ALA A 40 -12.59 16.85 5.45
N TRP A 41 -11.65 16.90 4.50
CA TRP A 41 -11.48 18.05 3.60
C TRP A 41 -12.66 18.17 2.64
N ALA A 42 -13.07 17.05 2.04
CA ALA A 42 -14.24 16.99 1.16
C ALA A 42 -15.54 17.43 1.90
N ASP A 43 -15.71 16.99 3.14
CA ASP A 43 -16.85 17.38 3.98
C ASP A 43 -16.81 18.86 4.38
N ALA A 44 -15.64 19.39 4.69
CA ALA A 44 -15.48 20.84 4.96
C ALA A 44 -15.83 21.67 3.73
N CYS A 45 -15.35 21.28 2.55
CA CYS A 45 -15.71 21.93 1.28
C CYS A 45 -17.22 21.90 1.03
N ARG A 46 -17.86 20.74 1.21
CA ARG A 46 -19.31 20.60 1.05
C ARG A 46 -20.08 21.53 1.96
N ARG A 47 -19.68 21.67 3.23
CA ARG A 47 -20.30 22.60 4.19
C ARG A 47 -20.09 24.08 3.81
N ALA A 48 -18.94 24.38 3.21
CA ALA A 48 -18.59 25.74 2.77
C ALA A 48 -19.11 26.09 1.37
N GLY A 49 -19.79 25.17 0.67
CA GLY A 49 -20.24 25.38 -0.71
C GLY A 49 -19.10 25.41 -1.74
N ILE A 50 -17.94 24.84 -1.40
CA ILE A 50 -16.75 24.76 -2.26
C ILE A 50 -16.73 23.41 -2.96
N ALA A 51 -16.48 23.38 -4.28
CA ALA A 51 -16.32 22.15 -5.03
C ALA A 51 -14.97 21.49 -4.69
N TYR A 52 -15.00 20.28 -4.12
CA TYR A 52 -13.82 19.47 -3.85
C TYR A 52 -13.50 18.50 -5.00
N TYR A 53 -14.49 18.07 -5.74
CA TYR A 53 -14.36 17.19 -6.90
C TYR A 53 -14.78 17.89 -8.19
N PRO A 54 -14.25 17.50 -9.36
CA PRO A 54 -13.22 16.47 -9.56
C PRO A 54 -11.83 16.94 -9.14
N LYS A 55 -10.98 15.99 -8.73
CA LYS A 55 -9.57 16.21 -8.39
C LYS A 55 -8.65 15.34 -9.24
N LEU A 56 -7.39 15.73 -9.36
CA LEU A 56 -6.32 14.94 -9.97
C LEU A 56 -5.60 14.13 -8.90
N LEU A 57 -5.42 12.83 -9.13
CA LEU A 57 -4.71 11.95 -8.22
C LEU A 57 -3.58 11.24 -8.94
N VAL A 58 -2.35 11.45 -8.50
CA VAL A 58 -1.15 10.71 -8.92
C VAL A 58 -0.90 9.60 -7.91
N ALA A 59 -1.22 8.37 -8.28
CA ALA A 59 -1.12 7.20 -7.42
C ALA A 59 -1.18 5.90 -8.23
N VAL A 60 -0.80 4.79 -7.61
CA VAL A 60 -1.14 3.47 -8.14
C VAL A 60 -2.54 3.10 -7.61
N PRO A 61 -3.49 2.76 -8.50
CA PRO A 61 -4.86 2.45 -8.07
C PRO A 61 -4.91 1.33 -7.03
N PHE A 62 -5.65 1.58 -5.94
CA PHE A 62 -5.87 0.63 -4.85
C PHE A 62 -4.58 0.10 -4.20
N SER A 63 -3.46 0.84 -4.27
CA SER A 63 -2.15 0.39 -3.80
C SER A 63 -1.49 1.43 -2.90
N PRO A 64 -1.49 1.22 -1.57
CA PRO A 64 -0.86 2.13 -0.60
C PRO A 64 0.65 1.87 -0.47
N VAL A 65 1.34 1.71 -1.59
CA VAL A 65 2.77 1.38 -1.65
C VAL A 65 3.55 2.59 -2.14
N GLY A 66 4.65 2.92 -1.46
CA GLY A 66 5.57 3.99 -1.86
C GLY A 66 6.29 3.67 -3.17
N GLY A 67 6.58 4.70 -3.96
CA GLY A 67 7.33 4.55 -5.20
C GLY A 67 7.27 5.80 -6.08
N SER A 68 7.92 5.73 -7.22
CA SER A 68 8.01 6.83 -8.16
C SER A 68 6.64 7.27 -8.68
N ARG A 69 6.32 8.53 -8.42
CA ARG A 69 5.07 9.17 -8.83
C ARG A 69 5.31 10.23 -9.91
N ILE A 70 6.53 10.72 -10.00
CA ILE A 70 6.98 11.66 -11.02
C ILE A 70 8.00 10.91 -11.85
N LEU A 71 7.57 10.43 -13.01
CA LEU A 71 8.42 9.72 -13.95
C LEU A 71 9.12 10.77 -14.82
N SER A 72 10.41 10.92 -14.66
CA SER A 72 11.18 11.96 -15.38
C SER A 72 12.57 11.46 -15.75
N ALA A 73 12.99 11.77 -16.96
CA ALA A 73 14.32 11.46 -17.44
C ALA A 73 15.41 12.30 -16.73
N THR A 74 15.04 13.51 -16.28
CA THR A 74 15.90 14.44 -15.56
C THR A 74 15.12 15.11 -14.44
N PRO A 75 15.75 15.55 -13.32
CA PRO A 75 15.08 16.33 -12.30
C PRO A 75 14.39 17.59 -12.87
N GLN A 76 15.02 18.24 -13.84
CA GLN A 76 14.52 19.47 -14.46
C GLN A 76 13.17 19.25 -15.15
N GLY A 77 13.01 18.18 -15.96
CA GLY A 77 11.72 17.85 -16.60
C GLY A 77 10.60 17.58 -15.60
N GLY A 78 10.94 16.97 -14.44
CA GLY A 78 9.99 16.79 -13.34
C GLY A 78 9.57 18.13 -12.71
N ILE A 79 10.50 19.05 -12.49
CA ILE A 79 10.26 20.40 -11.98
C ILE A 79 9.35 21.19 -12.93
N GLU A 80 9.62 21.16 -14.22
CA GLU A 80 8.83 21.85 -15.24
C GLU A 80 7.41 21.31 -15.32
N LEU A 81 7.26 19.96 -15.36
CA LEU A 81 5.94 19.32 -15.33
C LEU A 81 5.11 19.74 -14.11
N LEU A 82 5.73 19.75 -12.92
CA LEU A 82 5.05 20.16 -11.68
C LEU A 82 4.72 21.66 -11.68
N GLY A 83 5.60 22.50 -12.26
CA GLY A 83 5.39 23.95 -12.39
C GLY A 83 4.21 24.31 -13.30
N GLU A 84 3.95 23.51 -14.32
CA GLU A 84 2.83 23.69 -15.26
C GLU A 84 1.50 23.14 -14.72
N LEU A 85 1.54 22.28 -13.71
CA LEU A 85 0.37 21.58 -13.20
C LEU A 85 -0.75 22.53 -12.70
N PRO A 86 -0.48 23.65 -12.00
CA PRO A 86 -1.54 24.58 -11.61
C PRO A 86 -2.36 25.14 -12.76
N ALA A 87 -1.69 25.48 -13.87
CA ALA A 87 -2.36 25.95 -15.09
C ALA A 87 -3.20 24.84 -15.75
N TYR A 88 -2.70 23.61 -15.72
CA TYR A 88 -3.45 22.44 -16.16
C TYR A 88 -4.71 22.25 -15.33
N LEU A 89 -4.61 22.26 -13.99
CA LEU A 89 -5.75 22.10 -13.08
C LEU A 89 -6.83 23.15 -13.34
N GLN A 90 -6.43 24.40 -13.54
CA GLN A 90 -7.34 25.51 -13.83
C GLN A 90 -8.06 25.28 -15.17
N ARG A 91 -7.34 24.93 -16.23
CA ARG A 91 -7.89 24.68 -17.57
C ARG A 91 -8.89 23.52 -17.57
N GLU A 92 -8.59 22.47 -16.84
CA GLU A 92 -9.42 21.26 -16.75
C GLU A 92 -10.53 21.32 -15.70
N GLY A 93 -10.64 22.42 -14.96
CA GLY A 93 -11.64 22.59 -13.89
C GLY A 93 -11.47 21.62 -12.75
N LEU A 94 -10.23 21.28 -12.41
CA LEU A 94 -9.90 20.40 -11.29
C LEU A 94 -9.66 21.21 -10.02
N SER A 95 -10.18 20.75 -8.89
CA SER A 95 -10.10 21.46 -7.61
C SER A 95 -8.74 21.40 -6.95
N SER A 96 -7.98 20.34 -7.25
CA SER A 96 -6.72 20.00 -6.57
C SER A 96 -5.93 18.94 -7.32
N ALA A 97 -4.65 18.81 -6.96
CA ALA A 97 -3.81 17.66 -7.30
C ALA A 97 -3.26 17.01 -6.03
N HIS A 98 -3.21 15.69 -6.02
CA HIS A 98 -2.70 14.89 -4.92
C HIS A 98 -1.69 13.88 -5.46
N VAL A 99 -0.53 13.77 -4.80
CA VAL A 99 0.53 12.80 -5.13
C VAL A 99 0.72 11.90 -3.91
N ASN A 100 0.21 10.66 -3.99
CA ASN A 100 0.15 9.77 -2.84
C ASN A 100 1.30 8.77 -2.82
N PHE A 101 1.86 8.50 -1.64
CA PHE A 101 2.92 7.51 -1.39
C PHE A 101 4.17 7.75 -2.24
N THR A 102 4.72 8.95 -2.10
CA THR A 102 5.93 9.39 -2.79
C THR A 102 7.18 8.68 -2.27
N ASP A 103 8.16 8.54 -3.15
CA ASP A 103 9.54 8.17 -2.80
C ASP A 103 10.39 9.42 -2.49
N PRO A 104 11.62 9.27 -1.96
CA PRO A 104 12.49 10.41 -1.64
C PRO A 104 12.83 11.30 -2.84
N ALA A 105 12.87 10.74 -4.05
CA ALA A 105 13.17 11.52 -5.26
C ALA A 105 11.99 12.42 -5.63
N ALA A 106 10.76 11.90 -5.59
CA ALA A 106 9.56 12.70 -5.80
C ALA A 106 9.36 13.75 -4.69
N ASP A 107 9.67 13.42 -3.43
CA ASP A 107 9.63 14.36 -2.31
C ASP A 107 10.56 15.55 -2.57
N ALA A 108 11.81 15.30 -2.96
CA ALA A 108 12.78 16.35 -3.24
C ALA A 108 12.33 17.30 -4.37
N LEU A 109 11.65 16.79 -5.40
CA LEU A 109 11.09 17.63 -6.45
C LEU A 109 9.93 18.48 -5.93
N LEU A 110 8.99 17.88 -5.20
CA LEU A 110 7.79 18.55 -4.69
C LEU A 110 8.11 19.60 -3.62
N GLU A 111 9.15 19.39 -2.81
CA GLU A 111 9.64 20.37 -1.83
C GLU A 111 10.11 21.68 -2.48
N THR A 112 10.58 21.63 -3.72
CA THR A 112 11.01 22.84 -4.45
C THR A 112 9.84 23.61 -5.07
N GLN A 113 8.66 23.02 -5.14
CA GLN A 113 7.51 23.60 -5.82
C GLN A 113 6.64 24.45 -4.88
N PRO A 114 6.37 25.71 -5.23
CA PRO A 114 5.54 26.56 -4.38
C PRO A 114 4.10 26.06 -4.32
N GLY A 115 3.52 26.13 -3.14
CA GLY A 115 2.09 25.87 -2.94
C GLY A 115 1.71 24.43 -2.67
N TRP A 116 2.62 23.49 -2.77
CA TRP A 116 2.39 22.12 -2.34
C TRP A 116 2.47 21.98 -0.82
N LEU A 117 1.58 21.17 -0.26
CA LEU A 117 1.50 20.85 1.16
C LEU A 117 1.85 19.38 1.37
N GLN A 118 2.84 19.11 2.21
CA GLN A 118 3.22 17.76 2.58
C GLN A 118 2.36 17.24 3.72
N ARG A 119 1.77 16.06 3.52
CA ARG A 119 1.12 15.26 4.56
C ARG A 119 1.93 14.02 4.85
N ILE A 120 2.04 13.63 6.12
CA ILE A 120 2.64 12.38 6.53
C ILE A 120 1.60 11.41 7.07
N GLY A 121 1.88 10.12 6.92
CA GLY A 121 1.14 9.02 7.50
C GLY A 121 2.08 7.99 8.10
N CYS A 122 1.53 6.96 8.73
CA CYS A 122 2.31 5.86 9.30
C CYS A 122 1.76 4.52 8.82
N GLN A 123 2.64 3.66 8.32
CA GLN A 123 2.39 2.25 8.01
C GLN A 123 3.34 1.37 8.80
N PHE A 124 3.18 0.06 8.71
CA PHE A 124 4.03 -0.90 9.41
C PHE A 124 4.65 -1.88 8.43
N HIS A 125 5.99 -1.84 8.33
CA HIS A 125 6.76 -2.74 7.47
C HIS A 125 7.70 -3.59 8.32
N TRP A 126 7.83 -4.86 7.96
CA TRP A 126 8.82 -5.73 8.55
C TRP A 126 10.16 -5.56 7.81
N GLN A 127 11.26 -5.52 8.58
CA GLN A 127 12.61 -5.37 8.06
C GLN A 127 13.40 -6.66 8.25
N ASN A 128 13.96 -7.18 7.17
CA ASN A 128 14.91 -8.28 7.23
C ASN A 128 16.27 -7.74 7.65
N ARG A 129 16.68 -8.08 8.85
CA ARG A 129 17.98 -7.66 9.42
C ARG A 129 19.09 -8.68 9.14
N GLY A 130 18.98 -9.41 8.03
CA GLY A 130 19.91 -10.47 7.65
C GLY A 130 19.66 -11.77 8.41
N TYR A 131 18.42 -12.05 8.77
CA TYR A 131 18.05 -13.29 9.42
C TYR A 131 18.34 -14.49 8.51
N ARG A 132 18.91 -15.55 9.07
CA ARG A 132 19.22 -16.81 8.35
C ARG A 132 17.97 -17.66 8.12
N ASP A 133 17.06 -17.62 9.08
CA ASP A 133 15.80 -18.33 9.09
C ASP A 133 14.79 -17.65 10.04
N PHE A 134 13.57 -18.14 10.09
CA PHE A 134 12.54 -17.62 10.97
C PHE A 134 12.87 -17.78 12.46
N GLN A 135 13.64 -18.80 12.83
CA GLN A 135 14.09 -18.99 14.21
C GLN A 135 15.06 -17.87 14.64
N ASP A 136 15.96 -17.46 13.75
CA ASP A 136 16.87 -16.34 13.98
C ASP A 136 16.11 -15.02 14.19
N PHE A 137 15.04 -14.78 13.39
CA PHE A 137 14.11 -13.67 13.64
C PHE A 137 13.44 -13.79 15.01
N LEU A 138 12.89 -14.97 15.36
CA LEU A 138 12.29 -15.18 16.67
C LEU A 138 13.26 -14.91 17.82
N ASP A 139 14.55 -15.23 17.64
CA ASP A 139 15.58 -15.02 18.64
C ASP A 139 15.90 -13.54 18.86
N ALA A 140 15.60 -12.68 17.91
CA ALA A 140 15.68 -11.23 18.10
C ALA A 140 14.53 -10.67 18.96
N LEU A 141 13.48 -11.44 19.21
CA LEU A 141 12.29 -11.00 19.96
C LEU A 141 12.43 -11.27 21.45
N SER A 142 11.66 -10.54 22.26
CA SER A 142 11.48 -10.82 23.67
C SER A 142 10.91 -12.23 23.90
N SER A 143 11.28 -12.88 25.01
CA SER A 143 10.90 -14.26 25.31
C SER A 143 9.38 -14.51 25.27
N ARG A 144 8.59 -13.55 25.72
CA ARG A 144 7.12 -13.62 25.71
C ARG A 144 6.58 -13.64 24.27
N LYS A 145 7.08 -12.75 23.42
CA LYS A 145 6.62 -12.61 22.03
C LYS A 145 7.05 -13.79 21.17
N ARG A 146 8.27 -14.26 21.33
CA ARG A 146 8.78 -15.48 20.70
C ARG A 146 7.91 -16.69 21.02
N LYS A 147 7.56 -16.91 22.31
CA LYS A 147 6.68 -18.00 22.71
C LYS A 147 5.28 -17.87 22.10
N GLN A 148 4.74 -16.65 22.05
CA GLN A 148 3.44 -16.38 21.46
C GLN A 148 3.42 -16.74 19.97
N MET A 149 4.40 -16.28 19.18
CA MET A 149 4.45 -16.57 17.74
C MET A 149 4.63 -18.05 17.44
N ARG A 150 5.51 -18.75 18.18
CA ARG A 150 5.64 -20.21 18.05
C ARG A 150 4.31 -20.91 18.28
N LYS A 151 3.61 -20.55 19.36
CA LYS A 151 2.32 -21.14 19.67
C LYS A 151 1.27 -20.86 18.59
N GLU A 152 1.25 -19.67 18.01
CA GLU A 152 0.33 -19.33 16.90
C GLU A 152 0.60 -20.22 15.68
N ARG A 153 1.86 -20.44 15.29
CA ARG A 153 2.26 -21.34 14.19
C ARG A 153 1.94 -22.81 14.50
N GLU A 154 2.26 -23.28 15.70
CA GLU A 154 1.94 -24.64 16.16
C GLU A 154 0.43 -24.91 16.15
N GLN A 155 -0.39 -23.93 16.52
CA GLN A 155 -1.85 -24.05 16.48
C GLN A 155 -2.36 -24.22 15.04
N VAL A 156 -1.82 -23.50 14.07
CA VAL A 156 -2.22 -23.65 12.67
C VAL A 156 -1.79 -25.02 12.13
N ALA A 157 -0.56 -25.43 12.37
CA ALA A 157 -0.08 -26.75 11.98
C ALA A 157 -0.90 -27.89 12.63
N GLY A 158 -1.27 -27.74 13.92
CA GLY A 158 -2.10 -28.69 14.66
C GLY A 158 -3.53 -28.85 14.12
N GLN A 159 -4.02 -27.92 13.30
CA GLN A 159 -5.28 -28.02 12.56
C GLN A 159 -5.17 -28.75 11.23
N GLY A 160 -3.99 -29.29 10.90
CA GLY A 160 -3.71 -29.99 9.66
C GLY A 160 -3.61 -29.08 8.44
N ILE A 161 -3.18 -27.84 8.66
CA ILE A 161 -2.99 -26.87 7.59
C ILE A 161 -1.53 -26.94 7.11
N GLU A 162 -1.38 -27.08 5.81
CA GLU A 162 -0.11 -27.02 5.08
C GLU A 162 -0.13 -25.81 4.12
N PHE A 163 1.06 -25.37 3.68
CA PHE A 163 1.19 -24.19 2.82
C PHE A 163 1.97 -24.53 1.55
N GLU A 164 1.44 -24.07 0.43
CA GLU A 164 2.09 -24.18 -0.87
C GLU A 164 2.32 -22.80 -1.45
N TRP A 165 3.56 -22.50 -1.87
CA TRP A 165 3.92 -21.27 -2.56
C TRP A 165 3.92 -21.49 -4.07
N LEU A 166 3.26 -20.58 -4.79
CA LEU A 166 3.15 -20.60 -6.24
C LEU A 166 3.57 -19.24 -6.82
N GLU A 167 4.29 -19.30 -7.92
CA GLU A 167 4.60 -18.14 -8.76
C GLU A 167 3.48 -17.90 -9.77
N GLY A 168 3.41 -16.69 -10.34
CA GLY A 168 2.38 -16.36 -11.32
C GLY A 168 2.30 -17.33 -12.49
N ALA A 169 3.46 -17.81 -12.97
CA ALA A 169 3.53 -18.78 -14.07
C ALA A 169 3.01 -20.19 -13.72
N GLN A 170 2.92 -20.54 -12.43
CA GLN A 170 2.43 -21.83 -11.95
C GLN A 170 0.91 -21.81 -11.68
N MET A 171 0.28 -20.65 -11.75
CA MET A 171 -1.12 -20.47 -11.44
C MET A 171 -2.01 -20.87 -12.62
N SER A 172 -2.81 -21.92 -12.44
CA SER A 172 -3.87 -22.28 -13.39
C SER A 172 -5.11 -21.41 -13.23
N GLU A 173 -5.97 -21.38 -14.24
CA GLU A 173 -7.25 -20.64 -14.16
C GLU A 173 -8.14 -21.14 -13.00
N VAL A 174 -8.11 -22.44 -12.68
CA VAL A 174 -8.82 -23.00 -11.52
C VAL A 174 -8.30 -22.44 -10.20
N LEU A 175 -6.98 -22.27 -10.07
CA LEU A 175 -6.38 -21.63 -8.90
C LEU A 175 -6.71 -20.15 -8.83
N TRP A 176 -6.75 -19.45 -9.97
CA TRP A 176 -7.21 -18.05 -10.01
C TRP A 176 -8.68 -17.90 -9.64
N ASP A 177 -9.55 -18.87 -9.99
CA ASP A 177 -10.95 -18.88 -9.54
C ASP A 177 -11.02 -19.01 -8.02
N PHE A 178 -10.21 -19.88 -7.42
CA PHE A 178 -10.12 -20.01 -5.98
C PHE A 178 -9.58 -18.72 -5.31
N VAL A 179 -8.53 -18.12 -5.83
CA VAL A 179 -7.97 -16.85 -5.34
C VAL A 179 -9.03 -15.75 -5.40
N TYR A 180 -9.76 -15.66 -6.51
CA TYR A 180 -10.82 -14.67 -6.67
C TYR A 180 -11.99 -14.90 -5.71
N ALA A 181 -12.39 -16.16 -5.50
CA ALA A 181 -13.44 -16.51 -4.55
C ALA A 181 -13.03 -16.10 -3.11
N CYS A 182 -11.80 -16.40 -2.68
CA CYS A 182 -11.27 -15.96 -1.40
C CYS A 182 -11.22 -14.43 -1.27
N TYR A 183 -10.72 -13.75 -2.31
CA TYR A 183 -10.66 -12.30 -2.38
C TYR A 183 -12.05 -11.67 -2.26
N SER A 184 -13.02 -12.14 -3.03
CA SER A 184 -14.40 -11.65 -3.03
C SER A 184 -15.07 -11.86 -1.68
N ASN A 185 -14.91 -13.04 -1.08
CA ASN A 185 -15.48 -13.35 0.23
C ASN A 185 -15.03 -12.34 1.32
N THR A 186 -13.79 -11.85 1.25
CA THR A 186 -13.28 -10.85 2.21
C THR A 186 -14.05 -9.53 2.16
N TYR A 187 -14.61 -9.15 1.02
CA TYR A 187 -15.47 -7.98 0.85
C TYR A 187 -16.92 -8.28 1.18
N GLU A 188 -17.44 -9.41 0.70
CA GLU A 188 -18.83 -9.82 0.86
C GLU A 188 -19.24 -9.95 2.33
N VAL A 189 -18.39 -10.56 3.17
CA VAL A 189 -18.62 -10.67 4.63
C VAL A 189 -18.69 -9.32 5.34
N ARG A 190 -18.20 -8.24 4.69
CA ARG A 190 -18.28 -6.86 5.17
C ARG A 190 -19.37 -6.04 4.49
N GLY A 191 -20.21 -6.67 3.67
CA GLY A 191 -21.26 -6.00 2.90
C GLY A 191 -20.71 -5.07 1.81
N GLN A 192 -19.51 -5.34 1.30
CA GLN A 192 -18.84 -4.56 0.27
C GLN A 192 -18.70 -5.39 -1.01
N ALA A 193 -18.59 -4.72 -2.15
CA ALA A 193 -18.25 -5.38 -3.41
C ALA A 193 -16.73 -5.34 -3.66
N PRO A 194 -16.13 -6.42 -4.21
CA PRO A 194 -14.74 -6.41 -4.62
C PRO A 194 -14.53 -5.40 -5.76
N TYR A 195 -13.42 -4.67 -5.74
CA TYR A 195 -13.10 -3.65 -6.76
C TYR A 195 -12.25 -4.17 -7.92
N LEU A 196 -11.56 -5.30 -7.74
CA LEU A 196 -10.87 -5.99 -8.82
C LEU A 196 -11.79 -7.04 -9.44
N THR A 197 -11.63 -7.26 -10.74
CA THR A 197 -12.33 -8.31 -11.46
C THR A 197 -11.53 -9.62 -11.47
N ARG A 198 -12.16 -10.71 -11.81
CA ARG A 198 -11.48 -12.00 -11.94
C ARG A 198 -10.38 -11.96 -13.02
N GLU A 199 -10.66 -11.31 -14.14
CA GLU A 199 -9.73 -11.15 -15.26
C GLU A 199 -8.48 -10.37 -14.90
N PHE A 200 -8.56 -9.48 -13.90
CA PHE A 200 -7.39 -8.73 -13.43
C PHE A 200 -6.24 -9.66 -13.03
N PHE A 201 -6.54 -10.73 -12.30
CA PHE A 201 -5.54 -11.68 -11.82
C PHE A 201 -4.90 -12.46 -12.97
N SER A 202 -5.68 -12.92 -13.96
CA SER A 202 -5.14 -13.60 -15.14
C SER A 202 -4.29 -12.67 -16.00
N LEU A 203 -4.76 -11.43 -16.25
CA LEU A 203 -3.99 -10.43 -17.00
C LEU A 203 -2.69 -10.05 -16.30
N LEU A 204 -2.70 -9.97 -14.97
CA LEU A 204 -1.48 -9.67 -14.22
C LEU A 204 -0.49 -10.82 -14.32
N ALA A 205 -0.96 -12.07 -14.20
CA ALA A 205 -0.14 -13.27 -14.36
C ALA A 205 0.42 -13.42 -15.79
N GLU A 206 -0.32 -13.02 -16.81
CA GLU A 206 0.15 -13.00 -18.20
C GLU A 206 1.29 -11.98 -18.40
N ARG A 207 1.18 -10.80 -17.78
CA ARG A 207 2.08 -9.67 -18.04
C ARG A 207 3.26 -9.57 -17.10
N MET A 208 3.13 -10.06 -15.87
CA MET A 208 4.10 -9.92 -14.79
C MET A 208 4.18 -11.21 -13.94
N PRO A 209 4.29 -12.41 -14.55
CA PRO A 209 4.25 -13.68 -13.81
C PRO A 209 5.36 -13.79 -12.77
N GLU A 210 6.53 -13.22 -13.06
CA GLU A 210 7.71 -13.22 -12.19
C GLU A 210 7.52 -12.39 -10.93
N SER A 211 6.65 -11.39 -10.97
CA SER A 211 6.38 -10.49 -9.82
C SER A 211 5.30 -11.01 -8.88
N ILE A 212 4.62 -12.10 -9.23
CA ILE A 212 3.49 -12.63 -8.44
C ILE A 212 3.93 -13.76 -7.54
N ARG A 213 3.47 -13.72 -6.28
CA ARG A 213 3.59 -14.82 -5.32
C ARG A 213 2.25 -15.04 -4.63
N VAL A 214 1.82 -16.29 -4.64
CA VAL A 214 0.59 -16.71 -3.96
C VAL A 214 0.93 -17.84 -2.99
N VAL A 215 0.56 -17.69 -1.74
CA VAL A 215 0.57 -18.79 -0.79
C VAL A 215 -0.85 -19.33 -0.64
N ILE A 216 -1.00 -20.63 -0.81
CA ILE A 216 -2.26 -21.36 -0.64
C ILE A 216 -2.18 -22.16 0.66
N ALA A 217 -3.15 -21.98 1.54
CA ALA A 217 -3.33 -22.82 2.71
C ALA A 217 -4.23 -24.01 2.34
N LEU A 218 -3.74 -25.22 2.65
CA LEU A 218 -4.38 -26.48 2.32
C LEU A 218 -4.77 -27.21 3.60
N GLN A 219 -5.98 -27.75 3.67
CA GLN A 219 -6.38 -28.76 4.64
C GLN A 219 -6.47 -30.12 3.95
N GLY A 220 -5.46 -30.98 4.12
CA GLY A 220 -5.24 -32.11 3.24
C GLY A 220 -5.01 -31.64 1.80
N SER A 221 -5.83 -32.12 0.84
CA SER A 221 -5.76 -31.67 -0.57
C SER A 221 -6.67 -30.50 -0.90
N ARG A 222 -7.43 -29.96 0.09
CA ARG A 222 -8.44 -28.93 -0.14
C ARG A 222 -7.84 -27.53 0.13
N PRO A 223 -7.81 -26.62 -0.85
CA PRO A 223 -7.45 -25.24 -0.60
C PRO A 223 -8.55 -24.54 0.21
N VAL A 224 -8.14 -23.83 1.29
CA VAL A 224 -9.05 -23.19 2.24
C VAL A 224 -8.83 -21.69 2.38
N ALA A 225 -7.61 -21.20 2.13
CA ALA A 225 -7.28 -19.78 2.19
C ALA A 225 -6.10 -19.45 1.28
N MET A 226 -5.91 -18.17 1.01
CA MET A 226 -4.76 -17.68 0.23
C MET A 226 -4.26 -16.32 0.74
N ALA A 227 -2.99 -16.01 0.47
CA ALA A 227 -2.50 -14.65 0.41
C ALA A 227 -1.82 -14.40 -0.93
N PHE A 228 -2.23 -13.32 -1.59
CA PHE A 228 -1.67 -12.83 -2.85
C PHE A 228 -0.69 -11.70 -2.55
N SER A 229 0.49 -11.79 -3.12
CA SER A 229 1.59 -10.84 -2.92
C SER A 229 2.29 -10.51 -4.23
N LEU A 230 2.98 -9.39 -4.24
CA LEU A 230 3.87 -8.98 -5.32
C LEU A 230 5.31 -8.88 -4.80
N ILE A 231 6.28 -9.09 -5.69
CA ILE A 231 7.70 -8.91 -5.41
C ILE A 231 8.23 -7.76 -6.24
N GLY A 232 8.97 -6.85 -5.60
CA GLY A 232 9.87 -5.89 -6.22
C GLY A 232 11.33 -6.36 -6.07
N ASP A 233 12.27 -5.48 -6.41
CA ASP A 233 13.70 -5.80 -6.41
C ASP A 233 14.22 -6.28 -5.05
N ASP A 234 13.81 -5.64 -3.97
CA ASP A 234 14.26 -5.90 -2.60
C ASP A 234 13.10 -6.10 -1.61
N SER A 235 11.85 -6.02 -2.08
CA SER A 235 10.68 -5.91 -1.22
C SER A 235 9.60 -6.90 -1.56
N PHE A 236 8.93 -7.41 -0.53
CA PHE A 236 7.75 -8.25 -0.60
C PHE A 236 6.51 -7.44 -0.23
N TYR A 237 5.48 -7.47 -1.06
CA TYR A 237 4.26 -6.67 -0.91
C TYR A 237 3.04 -7.58 -0.76
N GLY A 238 2.59 -7.81 0.46
CA GLY A 238 1.32 -8.50 0.74
C GLY A 238 0.14 -7.62 0.33
N ARG A 239 -0.75 -8.13 -0.50
CA ARG A 239 -1.85 -7.33 -1.07
C ARG A 239 -3.23 -7.83 -0.68
N TYR A 240 -3.54 -9.07 -0.92
CA TYR A 240 -4.88 -9.58 -0.70
C TYR A 240 -4.82 -10.87 0.10
N TRP A 241 -5.75 -10.99 1.02
CA TRP A 241 -6.03 -12.17 1.81
C TRP A 241 -7.49 -12.57 1.61
N GLY A 242 -7.75 -13.86 1.68
CA GLY A 242 -9.10 -14.37 1.83
C GLY A 242 -9.10 -15.85 2.20
N CYS A 243 -10.23 -16.29 2.76
CA CYS A 243 -10.46 -17.68 3.09
C CYS A 243 -11.89 -18.09 2.76
N LEU A 244 -12.09 -19.37 2.47
CA LEU A 244 -13.41 -20.00 2.30
C LEU A 244 -13.78 -20.89 3.50
N ALA A 245 -12.83 -21.08 4.44
CA ALA A 245 -13.06 -21.72 5.72
C ALA A 245 -12.21 -21.03 6.79
N GLU A 246 -12.77 -20.86 7.98
CA GLU A 246 -12.11 -20.19 9.09
C GLU A 246 -11.36 -21.21 9.97
N PHE A 247 -10.11 -20.87 10.29
CA PHE A 247 -9.25 -21.60 11.21
C PHE A 247 -8.60 -20.62 12.17
N ASP A 248 -8.41 -21.02 13.43
CA ASP A 248 -7.79 -20.13 14.42
C ASP A 248 -6.36 -19.77 13.98
N ARG A 249 -6.03 -18.48 14.03
CA ARG A 249 -4.73 -17.90 13.66
C ARG A 249 -4.31 -18.04 12.18
N LEU A 250 -5.11 -18.65 11.31
CA LEU A 250 -4.76 -18.87 9.91
C LEU A 250 -4.41 -17.57 9.18
N HIS A 251 -5.14 -16.48 9.42
CA HIS A 251 -4.84 -15.17 8.85
C HIS A 251 -3.41 -14.70 9.17
N PHE A 252 -2.97 -14.84 10.43
CA PHE A 252 -1.64 -14.39 10.84
C PHE A 252 -0.53 -15.26 10.24
N GLU A 253 -0.74 -16.57 10.22
CA GLU A 253 0.21 -17.49 9.59
C GLU A 253 0.36 -17.18 8.11
N THR A 254 -0.75 -17.14 7.38
CA THR A 254 -0.74 -16.97 5.91
C THR A 254 -0.26 -15.59 5.49
N CYS A 255 -0.72 -14.51 6.16
CA CYS A 255 -0.42 -13.15 5.75
C CYS A 255 0.90 -12.61 6.27
N PHE A 256 1.41 -13.11 7.41
CA PHE A 256 2.60 -12.54 8.02
C PHE A 256 3.74 -13.54 8.12
N TYR A 257 3.53 -14.70 8.78
CA TYR A 257 4.64 -15.62 9.05
C TYR A 257 5.14 -16.29 7.80
N GLN A 258 4.26 -16.71 6.90
CA GLN A 258 4.63 -17.25 5.59
C GLN A 258 5.35 -16.19 4.73
N GLY A 259 4.90 -14.92 4.75
CA GLY A 259 5.57 -13.82 4.05
C GLY A 259 6.95 -13.49 4.61
N MET A 260 7.14 -13.55 5.94
CA MET A 260 8.45 -13.40 6.57
C MET A 260 9.40 -14.53 6.21
N ASP A 261 8.93 -15.80 6.29
CA ASP A 261 9.70 -16.97 5.87
C ASP A 261 10.15 -16.81 4.41
N TYR A 262 9.22 -16.40 3.53
CA TYR A 262 9.52 -16.17 2.13
C TYR A 262 10.58 -15.08 1.95
N ALA A 263 10.41 -13.93 2.62
CA ALA A 263 11.34 -12.82 2.52
C ALA A 263 12.74 -13.18 3.02
N ILE A 264 12.84 -13.93 4.11
CA ILE A 264 14.13 -14.41 4.65
C ILE A 264 14.80 -15.37 3.65
N ALA A 265 14.07 -16.38 3.17
CA ALA A 265 14.59 -17.39 2.27
C ALA A 265 15.12 -16.82 0.93
N HIS A 266 14.52 -15.69 0.47
CA HIS A 266 14.88 -15.05 -0.80
C HIS A 266 15.72 -13.78 -0.63
N GLY A 267 16.17 -13.47 0.60
CA GLY A 267 17.04 -12.31 0.87
C GLY A 267 16.37 -10.95 0.66
N LEU A 268 15.03 -10.91 0.64
CA LEU A 268 14.29 -9.65 0.50
C LEU A 268 14.45 -8.82 1.77
N GLN A 269 14.66 -7.51 1.61
CA GLN A 269 15.02 -6.62 2.71
C GLN A 269 13.81 -6.12 3.48
N ARG A 270 12.66 -6.00 2.82
CA ARG A 270 11.44 -5.42 3.40
C ARG A 270 10.21 -6.22 3.05
N PHE A 271 9.29 -6.30 4.01
CA PHE A 271 7.95 -6.82 3.80
C PHE A 271 6.91 -5.76 4.19
N ASP A 272 6.17 -5.27 3.19
CA ASP A 272 4.99 -4.42 3.35
C ASP A 272 3.74 -5.31 3.29
N ALA A 273 3.08 -5.49 4.42
CA ALA A 273 1.86 -6.30 4.53
C ALA A 273 0.57 -5.47 4.41
N GLY A 274 0.62 -4.33 3.70
CA GLY A 274 -0.52 -3.43 3.47
C GLY A 274 -0.67 -2.33 4.53
N ALA A 275 -1.61 -1.39 4.32
CA ALA A 275 -1.69 -0.13 5.04
C ALA A 275 -2.16 -0.21 6.50
N GLN A 276 -2.95 -1.20 6.88
CA GLN A 276 -3.66 -1.22 8.17
C GLN A 276 -3.17 -2.33 9.11
N GLY A 277 -3.37 -2.11 10.40
CA GLY A 277 -3.31 -3.15 11.43
C GLY A 277 -2.21 -2.99 12.46
N GLU A 278 -2.54 -2.46 13.63
CA GLU A 278 -1.66 -2.39 14.80
C GLU A 278 -1.20 -3.78 15.30
N HIS A 279 -1.97 -4.84 14.97
CA HIS A 279 -1.58 -6.23 15.24
C HIS A 279 -0.29 -6.66 14.54
N LYS A 280 0.18 -5.89 13.55
CA LYS A 280 1.49 -6.07 12.91
C LYS A 280 2.64 -5.70 13.85
N LEU A 281 2.46 -4.65 14.66
CA LEU A 281 3.46 -4.15 15.59
C LEU A 281 3.96 -5.25 16.53
N ILE A 282 3.04 -6.01 17.14
CA ILE A 282 3.40 -7.11 18.04
C ILE A 282 4.10 -8.28 17.34
N ARG A 283 4.14 -8.28 16.00
CA ARG A 283 4.80 -9.27 15.14
C ARG A 283 6.09 -8.75 14.52
N GLY A 284 6.60 -7.59 14.99
CA GLY A 284 7.89 -7.06 14.58
C GLY A 284 7.85 -6.19 13.32
N PHE A 285 6.67 -5.79 12.86
CA PHE A 285 6.58 -4.75 11.84
C PHE A 285 6.81 -3.39 12.48
N GLU A 286 7.66 -2.60 11.87
CA GLU A 286 8.13 -1.32 12.40
C GLU A 286 7.38 -0.16 11.75
N PRO A 287 7.10 0.93 12.49
CA PRO A 287 6.43 2.11 11.93
C PRO A 287 7.30 2.77 10.88
N GLN A 288 6.72 3.01 9.71
CA GLN A 288 7.32 3.69 8.57
C GLN A 288 6.51 4.91 8.21
N ILE A 289 7.17 6.06 8.13
CA ILE A 289 6.53 7.31 7.71
C ILE A 289 6.30 7.25 6.20
N THR A 290 5.05 7.44 5.79
CA THR A 290 4.66 7.62 4.39
C THR A 290 4.40 9.09 4.12
N ARG A 291 4.54 9.51 2.87
CA ARG A 291 4.34 10.90 2.46
C ARG A 291 3.36 10.98 1.31
N SER A 292 2.61 12.07 1.31
CA SER A 292 1.78 12.50 0.19
C SER A 292 1.84 14.03 0.08
N TRP A 293 1.55 14.53 -1.10
CA TRP A 293 1.61 15.95 -1.39
C TRP A 293 0.32 16.43 -2.02
N HIS A 294 -0.09 17.64 -1.66
CA HIS A 294 -1.41 18.18 -2.00
C HIS A 294 -1.29 19.62 -2.49
N TYR A 295 -1.79 19.88 -3.70
CA TYR A 295 -1.95 21.21 -4.26
C TYR A 295 -3.43 21.55 -4.32
N LEU A 296 -3.86 22.59 -3.63
CA LEU A 296 -5.26 22.99 -3.52
C LEU A 296 -5.46 24.32 -4.24
N MET A 297 -6.41 24.35 -5.20
CA MET A 297 -6.67 25.54 -6.02
C MET A 297 -7.37 26.66 -5.22
N HIS A 298 -8.23 26.30 -4.24
CA HIS A 298 -8.97 27.27 -3.45
C HIS A 298 -8.11 27.77 -2.27
N PRO A 299 -7.78 29.09 -2.19
CA PRO A 299 -6.88 29.63 -1.18
C PRO A 299 -7.32 29.33 0.26
N GLY A 300 -8.58 29.62 0.59
CA GLY A 300 -9.09 29.38 1.95
C GLY A 300 -9.09 27.90 2.36
N LEU A 301 -9.26 26.96 1.41
CA LEU A 301 -9.09 25.54 1.70
C LEU A 301 -7.61 25.20 1.93
N LYS A 302 -6.72 25.76 1.12
CA LYS A 302 -5.27 25.57 1.27
C LYS A 302 -4.79 26.02 2.65
N ASP A 303 -5.20 27.19 3.10
CA ASP A 303 -4.81 27.74 4.41
C ASP A 303 -5.32 26.84 5.55
N ALA A 304 -6.60 26.45 5.51
CA ALA A 304 -7.20 25.57 6.51
C ALA A 304 -6.54 24.17 6.53
N VAL A 305 -6.20 23.62 5.36
CA VAL A 305 -5.50 22.33 5.27
C VAL A 305 -4.07 22.46 5.75
N SER A 306 -3.36 23.55 5.47
CA SER A 306 -2.00 23.79 5.96
C SER A 306 -1.96 23.76 7.48
N GLU A 307 -2.86 24.48 8.15
CA GLU A 307 -2.96 24.49 9.62
C GLU A 307 -3.30 23.11 10.18
N PHE A 308 -4.24 22.41 9.56
CA PHE A 308 -4.58 21.03 9.95
C PHE A 308 -3.37 20.09 9.84
N LEU A 309 -2.62 20.16 8.74
CA LEU A 309 -1.46 19.27 8.51
C LEU A 309 -0.31 19.51 9.48
N GLU A 310 -0.11 20.74 9.96
CA GLU A 310 0.87 21.04 11.00
C GLU A 310 0.53 20.33 12.31
N GLN A 311 -0.75 20.37 12.71
CA GLN A 311 -1.22 19.66 13.90
C GLN A 311 -1.21 18.14 13.73
N GLU A 312 -1.70 17.63 12.59
CA GLU A 312 -1.70 16.19 12.28
C GLU A 312 -0.29 15.60 12.30
N ARG A 313 0.70 16.32 11.75
CA ARG A 313 2.10 15.89 11.73
C ARG A 313 2.64 15.60 13.13
N VAL A 314 2.35 16.45 14.10
CA VAL A 314 2.78 16.24 15.50
C VAL A 314 2.18 14.93 16.05
N GLY A 315 0.90 14.70 15.81
CA GLY A 315 0.22 13.47 16.22
C GLY A 315 0.78 12.21 15.57
N VAL A 316 1.02 12.26 14.25
CA VAL A 316 1.57 11.11 13.50
C VAL A 316 3.00 10.78 13.96
N MET A 317 3.84 11.78 14.21
CA MET A 317 5.20 11.56 14.70
C MET A 317 5.21 10.98 16.12
N ALA A 318 4.37 11.49 17.02
CA ALA A 318 4.20 10.93 18.36
C ALA A 318 3.71 9.47 18.32
N TYR A 319 2.69 9.18 17.49
CA TYR A 319 2.20 7.82 17.29
C TYR A 319 3.28 6.86 16.77
N ALA A 320 4.08 7.30 15.80
CA ALA A 320 5.16 6.48 15.27
C ALA A 320 6.26 6.20 16.32
N GLU A 321 6.56 7.15 17.21
CA GLU A 321 7.53 6.96 18.30
C GLU A 321 6.99 6.01 19.38
N ASP A 322 5.73 6.19 19.78
CA ASP A 322 5.07 5.27 20.72
C ASP A 322 5.04 3.84 20.15
N ALA A 323 4.75 3.70 18.87
CA ALA A 323 4.79 2.42 18.18
C ALA A 323 6.19 1.80 18.17
N ARG A 324 7.27 2.59 17.96
CA ARG A 324 8.66 2.10 18.04
C ARG A 324 9.01 1.60 19.43
N SER A 325 8.57 2.30 20.47
CA SER A 325 8.83 1.91 21.86
C SER A 325 8.11 0.60 22.25
N ALA A 326 7.01 0.26 21.58
CA ALA A 326 6.21 -0.95 21.78
C ALA A 326 6.62 -2.16 20.95
N LEU A 327 7.69 -2.05 20.16
CA LEU A 327 8.20 -3.14 19.32
C LEU A 327 8.57 -4.37 20.16
N PRO A 328 8.38 -5.58 19.60
CA PRO A 328 8.55 -6.83 20.36
C PRO A 328 10.02 -7.27 20.51
N TYR A 329 10.97 -6.52 19.97
CA TYR A 329 12.38 -6.86 20.00
C TYR A 329 12.98 -6.80 21.41
N ARG A 330 14.08 -7.52 21.62
CA ARG A 330 14.84 -7.40 22.85
C ARG A 330 15.41 -5.99 22.94
N GLN A 331 15.30 -5.36 24.09
CA GLN A 331 16.08 -4.17 24.38
C GLN A 331 17.55 -4.57 24.46
N ALA A 332 18.44 -3.82 23.82
CA ALA A 332 19.88 -3.97 24.05
C ALA A 332 20.15 -3.66 25.53
N GLU A 333 20.78 -4.62 26.23
CA GLU A 333 21.28 -4.41 27.59
C GLU A 333 22.40 -3.39 27.60
#